data_a583a53fbb13967896d9fa5650ce2530
#
_entry.id   a583a53fbb13967896d9fa5650ce2530
#
_cell.length_a   1.000
_cell.length_b   1.000
_cell.length_c   1.000
_cell.angle_alpha   90.00
_cell.angle_beta   90.00
_cell.angle_gamma   90.00
#
_symmetry.space_group_name_H-M   'P 1'
#
loop_
_entity.id
_entity.type
_entity.pdbx_description
1 polymer ?
#
loop_
_entity_poly.entity_id
_entity_poly.type
_entity_poly.pdbx_seq_one_letter_code
_entity_poly.pdbx_strand_id
1 'polypeptide(L)'
;MTLACVLAVCAAALQSGPTFGQSRTASTNFRDPDAKPYDAQLFQLSEILGTVHYLRELCGADEGQMWRGKMRQLVGSEGTSALRRARLVDSFNKGYRGYAQTYRTCTRPALQAINRFMIQGARLADTLIENNR
;
A
#
# COMPACT_ATOMS: atom_id res chain seq x y z
N MET A 1 -46.96 30.05 -62.90
CA MET A 1 -48.18 29.33 -62.50
C MET A 1 -47.81 28.32 -61.45
N THR A 2 -48.52 28.42 -60.32
CA THR A 2 -48.75 27.56 -59.19
C THR A 2 -47.63 27.30 -58.22
N LEU A 3 -47.73 28.04 -57.10
CA LEU A 3 -47.26 27.80 -55.76
C LEU A 3 -47.49 26.39 -55.26
N ALA A 4 -46.52 25.87 -54.52
CA ALA A 4 -46.78 24.88 -53.44
C ALA A 4 -45.88 25.16 -52.26
N CYS A 5 -46.50 25.74 -51.24
CA CYS A 5 -45.92 26.01 -49.92
C CYS A 5 -45.91 24.69 -49.13
N VAL A 6 -44.75 24.21 -48.69
CA VAL A 6 -44.64 23.07 -47.76
C VAL A 6 -44.06 23.57 -46.45
N LEU A 7 -44.94 23.60 -45.46
CA LEU A 7 -44.64 23.88 -44.06
C LEU A 7 -43.82 22.70 -43.47
N ALA A 8 -42.57 22.95 -43.12
CA ALA A 8 -41.76 22.02 -42.34
C ALA A 8 -42.02 22.26 -40.83
N VAL A 9 -42.69 21.34 -40.19
CA VAL A 9 -42.90 21.30 -38.75
C VAL A 9 -41.63 20.82 -38.08
N CYS A 10 -40.94 21.71 -37.38
CA CYS A 10 -39.81 21.36 -36.50
C CYS A 10 -40.34 20.67 -35.25
N ALA A 11 -40.22 19.37 -35.15
CA ALA A 11 -40.41 18.61 -33.90
C ALA A 11 -39.12 18.71 -33.05
N ALA A 12 -39.20 19.49 -31.97
CA ALA A 12 -38.17 19.54 -30.95
C ALA A 12 -38.22 18.26 -30.13
N ALA A 13 -37.28 17.35 -30.35
CA ALA A 13 -37.06 16.18 -29.51
C ALA A 13 -36.34 16.61 -28.22
N LEU A 14 -37.05 16.63 -27.10
CA LEU A 14 -36.48 16.74 -25.76
C LEU A 14 -35.71 15.46 -25.45
N GLN A 15 -34.37 15.49 -25.58
CA GLN A 15 -33.51 14.40 -25.13
C GLN A 15 -33.28 14.54 -23.64
N SER A 16 -34.03 13.76 -22.86
CA SER A 16 -33.77 13.55 -21.45
C SER A 16 -32.55 12.62 -21.34
N GLY A 17 -31.32 13.18 -21.23
CA GLY A 17 -30.13 12.40 -20.97
C GLY A 17 -30.17 11.78 -19.56
N PRO A 18 -29.70 10.54 -19.38
CA PRO A 18 -29.58 9.96 -18.05
C PRO A 18 -28.53 10.75 -17.25
N THR A 19 -28.99 11.43 -16.21
CA THR A 19 -28.11 11.99 -15.19
C THR A 19 -27.45 10.83 -14.46
N PHE A 20 -26.21 10.50 -14.83
CA PHE A 20 -25.36 9.66 -14.00
C PHE A 20 -25.09 10.44 -12.71
N GLY A 21 -25.81 10.04 -11.67
CA GLY A 21 -25.53 10.49 -10.32
C GLY A 21 -24.09 10.14 -9.98
N GLN A 22 -23.21 11.13 -9.94
CA GLN A 22 -21.90 10.98 -9.33
C GLN A 22 -22.11 10.64 -7.86
N SER A 23 -22.01 9.37 -7.53
CA SER A 23 -21.84 8.94 -6.15
C SER A 23 -20.56 9.60 -5.64
N ARG A 24 -20.71 10.72 -4.94
CA ARG A 24 -19.67 11.25 -4.08
C ARG A 24 -19.44 10.17 -3.04
N THR A 25 -18.42 9.33 -3.27
CA THR A 25 -17.84 8.55 -2.19
C THR A 25 -17.39 9.57 -1.16
N ALA A 26 -18.21 9.76 -0.13
CA ALA A 26 -17.80 10.47 1.06
C ALA A 26 -16.57 9.69 1.55
N SER A 27 -15.39 10.26 1.34
CA SER A 27 -14.20 9.84 2.04
C SER A 27 -14.49 10.15 3.50
N THR A 28 -15.11 9.20 4.18
CA THR A 28 -15.13 9.20 5.64
C THR A 28 -13.68 9.13 6.02
N ASN A 29 -13.11 10.25 6.45
CA ASN A 29 -11.84 10.30 7.12
C ASN A 29 -12.00 9.48 8.39
N PHE A 30 -11.94 8.15 8.24
CA PHE A 30 -11.93 7.24 9.36
C PHE A 30 -10.60 7.48 10.08
N ARG A 31 -10.65 8.41 11.04
CA ARG A 31 -9.50 8.66 11.89
C ARG A 31 -9.38 7.44 12.80
N ASP A 32 -8.33 6.66 12.59
CA ASP A 32 -8.01 5.53 13.45
C ASP A 32 -7.80 6.05 14.88
N PRO A 33 -8.63 5.67 15.85
CA PRO A 33 -8.53 6.14 17.22
C PRO A 33 -7.23 5.67 17.90
N ASP A 34 -6.57 4.67 17.31
CA ASP A 34 -5.34 4.06 17.81
C ASP A 34 -4.09 4.53 17.02
N ALA A 35 -4.25 5.56 16.17
CA ALA A 35 -3.15 6.11 15.37
C ALA A 35 -2.09 6.76 16.27
N LYS A 36 -0.83 6.46 15.97
CA LYS A 36 0.34 7.00 16.64
C LYS A 36 1.10 7.96 15.71
N PRO A 37 1.79 8.97 16.24
CA PRO A 37 2.57 9.93 15.43
C PRO A 37 3.63 9.25 14.55
N TYR A 38 4.14 8.10 14.97
CA TYR A 38 5.18 7.33 14.29
C TYR A 38 4.66 6.22 13.36
N ASP A 39 3.36 6.11 13.14
CA ASP A 39 2.76 5.01 12.35
C ASP A 39 3.29 4.93 10.93
N ALA A 40 3.52 6.06 10.28
CA ALA A 40 4.09 6.07 8.94
C ALA A 40 5.45 5.37 8.89
N GLN A 41 6.30 5.63 9.87
CA GLN A 41 7.63 5.02 10.00
C GLN A 41 7.53 3.54 10.37
N LEU A 42 6.59 3.19 11.25
CA LEU A 42 6.37 1.83 11.69
C LEU A 42 5.86 0.93 10.55
N PHE A 43 4.92 1.41 9.74
CA PHE A 43 4.43 0.68 8.57
C PHE A 43 5.50 0.57 7.48
N GLN A 44 6.33 1.59 7.31
CA GLN A 44 7.49 1.53 6.42
C GLN A 44 8.51 0.48 6.89
N LEU A 45 8.80 0.40 8.19
CA LEU A 45 9.67 -0.65 8.75
C LEU A 45 9.09 -2.04 8.49
N SER A 46 7.77 -2.22 8.68
CA SER A 46 7.08 -3.48 8.38
C SER A 46 7.22 -3.87 6.90
N GLU A 47 7.08 -2.92 5.98
CA GLU A 47 7.26 -3.14 4.53
C GLU A 47 8.71 -3.54 4.21
N ILE A 48 9.69 -2.90 4.83
CA ILE A 48 11.11 -3.25 4.68
C ILE A 48 11.38 -4.67 5.18
N LEU A 49 10.82 -5.07 6.33
CA LEU A 49 10.99 -6.43 6.85
C LEU A 49 10.45 -7.48 5.86
N GLY A 50 9.31 -7.21 5.21
CA GLY A 50 8.76 -8.08 4.17
C GLY A 50 9.63 -8.15 2.92
N THR A 51 10.14 -7.00 2.48
CA THR A 51 11.06 -6.90 1.33
C THR A 51 12.35 -7.67 1.58
N VAL A 52 12.98 -7.46 2.73
CA VAL A 52 14.23 -8.13 3.10
C VAL A 52 14.00 -9.63 3.25
N HIS A 53 12.91 -10.06 3.86
CA HIS A 53 12.55 -11.48 3.98
C HIS A 53 12.54 -12.15 2.61
N TYR A 54 11.81 -11.59 1.64
CA TYR A 54 11.74 -12.15 0.30
C TYR A 54 13.11 -12.18 -0.40
N LEU A 55 13.81 -11.06 -0.43
CA LEU A 55 15.08 -10.95 -1.16
C LEU A 55 16.18 -11.82 -0.56
N ARG A 56 16.19 -11.99 0.76
CA ARG A 56 17.17 -12.86 1.44
C ARG A 56 16.90 -14.33 1.13
N GLU A 57 15.62 -14.76 1.15
CA GLU A 57 15.24 -16.10 0.70
C GLU A 57 15.63 -16.33 -0.77
N LEU A 58 15.32 -15.38 -1.65
CA LEU A 58 15.65 -15.45 -3.09
C LEU A 58 17.15 -15.60 -3.32
N CYS A 59 17.96 -14.95 -2.51
CA CYS A 59 19.44 -14.98 -2.64
C CYS A 59 20.11 -16.08 -1.79
N GLY A 60 19.35 -17.05 -1.33
CA GLY A 60 19.87 -18.26 -0.69
C GLY A 60 20.39 -18.05 0.74
N ALA A 61 19.95 -17.00 1.42
CA ALA A 61 20.24 -16.83 2.84
C ALA A 61 19.47 -17.87 3.66
N ASP A 62 20.16 -18.71 4.40
CA ASP A 62 19.57 -19.70 5.30
C ASP A 62 19.19 -19.07 6.64
N GLU A 63 18.27 -18.12 6.59
CA GLU A 63 17.76 -17.39 7.76
C GLU A 63 16.39 -17.88 8.22
N GLY A 64 15.82 -18.82 7.48
CA GLY A 64 14.52 -19.43 7.79
C GLY A 64 13.42 -18.39 8.07
N GLN A 65 12.83 -18.48 9.26
CA GLN A 65 11.73 -17.60 9.68
C GLN A 65 12.19 -16.35 10.46
N MET A 66 13.49 -16.00 10.44
CA MET A 66 14.02 -14.90 11.25
C MET A 66 13.28 -13.58 11.02
N TRP A 67 13.09 -13.16 9.77
CA TRP A 67 12.44 -11.89 9.43
C TRP A 67 10.94 -11.88 9.75
N ARG A 68 10.27 -13.01 9.56
CA ARG A 68 8.90 -13.20 10.03
C ARG A 68 8.81 -13.19 11.56
N GLY A 69 9.83 -13.72 12.24
CA GLY A 69 9.95 -13.64 13.68
C GLY A 69 10.03 -12.21 14.19
N LYS A 70 10.86 -11.37 13.55
CA LYS A 70 10.96 -9.93 13.86
C LYS A 70 9.63 -9.22 13.62
N MET A 71 8.92 -9.54 12.54
CA MET A 71 7.59 -9.00 12.28
C MET A 71 6.58 -9.41 13.33
N ARG A 72 6.58 -10.66 13.79
CA ARG A 72 5.69 -11.12 14.90
C ARG A 72 5.98 -10.36 16.20
N GLN A 73 7.25 -10.11 16.53
CA GLN A 73 7.61 -9.30 17.69
C GLN A 73 7.07 -7.87 17.55
N LEU A 74 7.23 -7.24 16.38
CA LEU A 74 6.70 -5.91 16.10
C LEU A 74 5.17 -5.86 16.25
N VAL A 75 4.46 -6.83 15.69
CA VAL A 75 3.00 -6.94 15.84
C VAL A 75 2.60 -7.18 17.30
N GLY A 76 3.39 -7.94 18.06
CA GLY A 76 3.15 -8.21 19.48
C GLY A 76 3.29 -6.95 20.33
N SER A 77 4.26 -6.08 20.03
CA SER A 77 4.49 -4.84 20.79
C SER A 77 3.59 -3.69 20.34
N GLU A 78 3.34 -3.55 19.04
CA GLU A 78 2.71 -2.37 18.45
C GLU A 78 1.25 -2.60 18.00
N GLY A 79 0.83 -3.84 17.88
CA GLY A 79 -0.49 -4.21 17.38
C GLY A 79 -1.59 -4.12 18.46
N THR A 80 -1.82 -2.94 19.02
CA THR A 80 -2.74 -2.67 20.14
C THR A 80 -4.21 -2.94 19.80
N SER A 81 -4.59 -2.79 18.51
CA SER A 81 -5.93 -3.11 18.01
C SER A 81 -5.89 -4.10 16.85
N ALA A 82 -7.04 -4.70 16.52
CA ALA A 82 -7.16 -5.59 15.38
C ALA A 82 -6.83 -4.87 14.06
N LEU A 83 -7.27 -3.62 13.90
CA LEU A 83 -7.00 -2.80 12.73
C LEU A 83 -5.49 -2.48 12.61
N ARG A 84 -4.86 -2.11 13.71
CA ARG A 84 -3.43 -1.80 13.74
C ARG A 84 -2.59 -3.04 13.40
N ARG A 85 -2.93 -4.20 13.96
CA ARG A 85 -2.29 -5.47 13.59
C ARG A 85 -2.43 -5.77 12.10
N ALA A 86 -3.64 -5.61 11.55
CA ALA A 86 -3.89 -5.84 10.13
C ALA A 86 -3.01 -4.93 9.25
N ARG A 87 -2.93 -3.64 9.55
CA ARG A 87 -2.08 -2.68 8.81
C ARG A 87 -0.60 -3.03 8.83
N LEU A 88 -0.09 -3.46 9.99
CA LEU A 88 1.30 -3.90 10.11
C LEU A 88 1.58 -5.13 9.23
N VAL A 89 0.69 -6.13 9.30
CA VAL A 89 0.80 -7.36 8.48
C VAL A 89 0.65 -7.06 7.00
N ASP A 90 -0.29 -6.18 6.62
CA ASP A 90 -0.48 -5.77 5.22
C ASP A 90 0.75 -5.04 4.67
N SER A 91 1.39 -4.19 5.47
CA SER A 91 2.63 -3.51 5.08
C SER A 91 3.76 -4.52 4.83
N PHE A 92 3.94 -5.49 5.71
CA PHE A 92 4.91 -6.58 5.50
C PHE A 92 4.61 -7.36 4.21
N ASN A 93 3.36 -7.76 4.01
CA ASN A 93 2.94 -8.50 2.82
C ASN A 93 3.08 -7.67 1.54
N LYS A 94 2.89 -6.36 1.61
CA LYS A 94 3.11 -5.44 0.49
C LYS A 94 4.58 -5.45 0.06
N GLY A 95 5.51 -5.34 0.99
CA GLY A 95 6.94 -5.41 0.72
C GLY A 95 7.34 -6.75 0.09
N TYR A 96 6.92 -7.86 0.71
CA TYR A 96 7.19 -9.21 0.22
C TYR A 96 6.69 -9.40 -1.22
N ARG A 97 5.40 -9.13 -1.47
CA ARG A 97 4.78 -9.36 -2.79
C ARG A 97 5.30 -8.41 -3.86
N GLY A 98 5.54 -7.15 -3.53
CA GLY A 98 6.06 -6.16 -4.47
C GLY A 98 7.41 -6.59 -5.06
N TYR A 99 8.30 -7.07 -4.19
CA TYR A 99 9.62 -7.54 -4.63
C TYR A 99 9.58 -8.93 -5.27
N ALA A 100 8.66 -9.80 -4.87
CA ALA A 100 8.43 -11.08 -5.52
C ALA A 100 7.95 -10.95 -6.98
N GLN A 101 7.27 -9.87 -7.30
CA GLN A 101 6.87 -9.58 -8.69
C GLN A 101 8.04 -9.03 -9.53
N THR A 102 8.96 -8.31 -8.90
CA THR A 102 10.07 -7.63 -9.58
C THR A 102 11.30 -8.54 -9.77
N TYR A 103 11.65 -9.32 -8.76
CA TYR A 103 12.83 -10.17 -8.75
C TYR A 103 12.42 -11.65 -8.70
N ARG A 104 12.78 -12.41 -9.74
CA ARG A 104 12.50 -13.85 -9.84
C ARG A 104 13.74 -14.71 -9.58
N THR A 105 14.91 -14.10 -9.67
CA THR A 105 16.22 -14.72 -9.44
C THR A 105 17.11 -13.78 -8.67
N CYS A 106 18.08 -14.32 -7.94
CA CYS A 106 19.09 -13.51 -7.26
C CYS A 106 20.06 -12.90 -8.28
N THR A 107 20.01 -11.59 -8.42
CA THR A 107 20.82 -10.79 -9.33
C THR A 107 21.65 -9.78 -8.54
N ARG A 108 22.64 -9.16 -9.20
CA ARG A 108 23.40 -8.06 -8.59
C ARG A 108 22.48 -6.91 -8.10
N PRO A 109 21.46 -6.45 -8.86
CA PRO A 109 20.48 -5.49 -8.36
C PRO A 109 19.70 -5.99 -7.13
N ALA A 110 19.37 -7.28 -7.05
CA ALA A 110 18.69 -7.85 -5.87
C ALA A 110 19.59 -7.77 -4.63
N LEU A 111 20.89 -8.10 -4.75
CA LEU A 111 21.86 -7.96 -3.66
C LEU A 111 22.04 -6.50 -3.23
N GLN A 112 22.09 -5.56 -4.17
CA GLN A 112 22.14 -4.14 -3.86
C GLN A 112 20.85 -3.66 -3.13
N ALA A 113 19.69 -4.17 -3.52
CA ALA A 113 18.43 -3.89 -2.86
C ALA A 113 18.44 -4.39 -1.40
N ILE A 114 18.95 -5.61 -1.15
CA ILE A 114 19.12 -6.13 0.21
C ILE A 114 19.92 -5.15 1.07
N ASN A 115 21.11 -4.77 0.61
CA ASN A 115 22.00 -3.88 1.37
C ASN A 115 21.32 -2.53 1.67
N ARG A 116 20.65 -1.94 0.67
CA ARG A 116 19.94 -0.67 0.82
C ARG A 116 18.83 -0.78 1.87
N PHE A 117 18.01 -1.82 1.81
CA PHE A 117 16.90 -1.99 2.75
C PHE A 117 17.37 -2.38 4.16
N MET A 118 18.46 -3.11 4.30
CA MET A 118 19.06 -3.38 5.60
C MET A 118 19.52 -2.09 6.29
N ILE A 119 20.21 -1.21 5.57
CA ILE A 119 20.64 0.09 6.09
C ILE A 119 19.45 0.99 6.42
N GLN A 120 18.47 1.06 5.51
CA GLN A 120 17.28 1.88 5.71
C GLN A 120 16.45 1.39 6.90
N GLY A 121 16.26 0.08 7.01
CA GLY A 121 15.52 -0.54 8.12
C GLY A 121 16.20 -0.30 9.48
N ALA A 122 17.52 -0.42 9.55
CA ALA A 122 18.28 -0.14 10.76
C ALA A 122 18.09 1.33 11.21
N ARG A 123 18.30 2.29 10.31
CA ARG A 123 18.11 3.73 10.60
C ARG A 123 16.70 4.05 11.07
N LEU A 124 15.71 3.43 10.44
CA LEU A 124 14.30 3.65 10.77
C LEU A 124 13.97 3.08 12.16
N ALA A 125 14.50 1.91 12.49
CA ALA A 125 14.36 1.32 13.81
C ALA A 125 15.00 2.19 14.90
N ASP A 126 16.21 2.72 14.66
CA ASP A 126 16.89 3.63 15.58
C ASP A 126 16.04 4.89 15.83
N THR A 127 15.52 5.51 14.77
CA THR A 127 14.64 6.69 14.87
C THR A 127 13.37 6.39 15.67
N LEU A 128 12.75 5.23 15.47
CA LEU A 128 11.57 4.81 16.24
C LEU A 128 11.89 4.63 17.72
N ILE A 129 13.04 4.08 18.06
CA ILE A 129 13.49 3.91 19.45
C ILE A 129 13.74 5.28 20.11
N GLU A 130 14.42 6.19 19.41
CA GLU A 130 14.73 7.53 19.93
C GLU A 130 13.47 8.35 20.19
N ASN A 131 12.50 8.30 19.29
CA ASN A 131 11.24 9.04 19.42
C ASN A 131 10.30 8.49 20.51
N ASN A 132 10.55 7.29 21.02
CA ASN A 132 9.74 6.65 22.06
C ASN A 132 10.41 6.66 23.46
N ARG A 133 11.55 7.32 23.62
CA ARG A 133 12.22 7.53 24.91
C ARG A 133 11.76 8.84 25.54
#